data_7e737c72dc8eb8fd16e7f2493888a96e
#
_entry.id   7e737c72dc8eb8fd16e7f2493888a96e
#
_cell.length_a   1.000
_cell.length_b   1.000
_cell.length_c   1.000
_cell.angle_alpha   90.00
_cell.angle_beta   90.00
_cell.angle_gamma   90.00
#
_symmetry.space_group_name_H-M   'P 1'
#
loop_
_entity.id
_entity.type
_entity.pdbx_description
1 polymer ?
#
loop_
_entity_poly.entity_id
_entity_poly.type
_entity_poly.pdbx_seq_one_letter_code
_entity_poly.pdbx_strand_id
1 'polypeptide(L)'
;PNLSSVEEVVKTLKENINSYTYKKFVSYDQNICQYHGRREEICSKCEEVCPTVAITKDDKTKTLAFSQIDCHGCGGCISVCPSGAVDYAPSNKESLFEMSKFYKNTHPLIIPQKMNISTLEVELKEDILPFAIEGEKFLHESTFLTLLQMSGSQVIFYSDFLSKGSKDSIRILNEIYQKKYGKDAIIVAMNKEELEKAIKEVSFIENSYFNFNQDGLKKREVFSHRLQKIVGNDNLGVVQT
;
A
#
# COMPACT_ATOMS: atom_id res chain seq x y z
N PRO A 1 -9.95 -8.00 -20.19
CA PRO A 1 -11.10 -7.57 -21.00
C PRO A 1 -12.31 -8.41 -20.62
N ASN A 2 -13.45 -7.75 -20.37
CA ASN A 2 -14.71 -8.43 -20.21
C ASN A 2 -15.18 -8.83 -21.60
N LEU A 3 -15.02 -10.09 -21.94
CA LEU A 3 -15.47 -10.63 -23.23
C LEU A 3 -16.94 -10.99 -23.11
N SER A 4 -17.78 -10.38 -23.95
CA SER A 4 -19.23 -10.49 -23.85
C SER A 4 -19.83 -11.56 -24.76
N SER A 5 -19.05 -12.08 -25.74
CA SER A 5 -19.53 -13.12 -26.66
C SER A 5 -18.45 -14.18 -26.95
N VAL A 6 -18.91 -15.35 -27.44
CA VAL A 6 -18.00 -16.42 -27.85
C VAL A 6 -17.12 -16.00 -29.04
N GLU A 7 -17.67 -15.19 -29.95
CA GLU A 7 -16.95 -14.66 -31.10
C GLU A 7 -15.79 -13.76 -30.69
N GLU A 8 -15.99 -12.89 -29.67
CA GLU A 8 -14.92 -12.04 -29.11
C GLU A 8 -13.83 -12.87 -28.43
N VAL A 9 -14.21 -13.92 -27.71
CA VAL A 9 -13.25 -14.87 -27.11
C VAL A 9 -12.40 -15.51 -28.19
N VAL A 10 -13.03 -16.08 -29.23
CA VAL A 10 -12.32 -16.75 -30.33
C VAL A 10 -11.42 -15.79 -31.10
N LYS A 11 -11.88 -14.56 -31.35
CA LYS A 11 -11.09 -13.52 -31.99
C LYS A 11 -9.86 -13.17 -31.16
N THR A 12 -10.03 -12.90 -29.87
CA THR A 12 -8.93 -12.57 -28.94
C THR A 12 -7.92 -13.71 -28.84
N LEU A 13 -8.39 -14.97 -28.79
CA LEU A 13 -7.50 -16.13 -28.78
C LEU A 13 -6.68 -16.23 -30.07
N LYS A 14 -7.31 -16.04 -31.25
CA LYS A 14 -6.61 -16.07 -32.54
C LYS A 14 -5.57 -14.96 -32.67
N GLU A 15 -5.84 -13.78 -32.18
CA GLU A 15 -4.91 -12.64 -32.18
C GLU A 15 -3.70 -12.86 -31.28
N ASN A 16 -3.81 -13.73 -30.28
CA ASN A 16 -2.78 -13.98 -29.26
C ASN A 16 -2.17 -15.40 -29.33
N ILE A 17 -2.34 -16.13 -30.43
CA ILE A 17 -1.88 -17.54 -30.58
C ILE A 17 -0.39 -17.73 -30.25
N ASN A 18 0.47 -16.77 -30.60
CA ASN A 18 1.93 -16.88 -30.46
C ASN A 18 2.53 -15.93 -29.41
N SER A 19 1.77 -14.97 -28.90
CA SER A 19 2.22 -14.02 -27.90
C SER A 19 1.06 -13.41 -27.13
N TYR A 20 1.09 -13.55 -25.81
CA TYR A 20 0.13 -12.89 -24.92
C TYR A 20 0.88 -11.99 -23.96
N THR A 21 0.56 -10.69 -23.99
CA THR A 21 1.11 -9.73 -23.03
C THR A 21 0.18 -9.62 -21.82
N TYR A 22 0.70 -9.95 -20.67
CA TYR A 22 -0.04 -9.80 -19.39
C TYR A 22 0.59 -8.71 -18.54
N LYS A 23 -0.25 -8.11 -17.68
CA LYS A 23 0.19 -7.09 -16.74
C LYS A 23 1.01 -7.71 -15.62
N LYS A 24 2.19 -7.17 -15.37
CA LYS A 24 3.01 -7.54 -14.22
C LYS A 24 2.55 -6.72 -13.01
N PHE A 25 2.03 -7.39 -11.99
CA PHE A 25 1.58 -6.74 -10.75
C PHE A 25 2.61 -6.72 -9.64
N VAL A 26 3.50 -7.71 -9.63
CA VAL A 26 4.46 -7.90 -8.54
C VAL A 26 5.87 -7.96 -9.10
N SER A 27 6.77 -7.19 -8.51
CA SER A 27 8.22 -7.34 -8.65
C SER A 27 8.80 -8.00 -7.40
N TYR A 28 9.84 -8.79 -7.56
CA TYR A 28 10.48 -9.54 -6.49
C TYR A 28 12.00 -9.43 -6.56
N ASP A 29 12.59 -8.96 -5.46
CA ASP A 29 14.04 -8.94 -5.26
C ASP A 29 14.42 -10.02 -4.25
N GLN A 30 14.97 -11.12 -4.77
CA GLN A 30 15.42 -12.25 -3.95
C GLN A 30 16.56 -11.91 -2.98
N ASN A 31 17.38 -10.89 -3.28
CA ASN A 31 18.57 -10.57 -2.49
C ASN A 31 18.22 -10.00 -1.12
N ILE A 32 17.08 -9.32 -1.00
CA ILE A 32 16.61 -8.76 0.27
C ILE A 32 15.51 -9.60 0.93
N CYS A 33 15.11 -10.72 0.30
CA CYS A 33 14.12 -11.63 0.84
C CYS A 33 14.66 -12.36 2.08
N GLN A 34 13.82 -12.47 3.12
CA GLN A 34 14.19 -13.18 4.36
C GLN A 34 14.04 -14.70 4.25
N TYR A 35 13.35 -15.20 3.22
CA TYR A 35 13.21 -16.63 2.96
C TYR A 35 14.24 -17.15 1.97
N HIS A 36 14.49 -16.39 0.88
CA HIS A 36 15.31 -16.86 -0.24
C HIS A 36 16.74 -17.15 0.16
N GLY A 37 17.21 -18.38 -0.11
CA GLY A 37 18.58 -18.83 0.17
C GLY A 37 18.94 -18.88 1.65
N ARG A 38 17.98 -18.83 2.56
CA ARG A 38 18.23 -18.91 4.00
C ARG A 38 18.29 -20.38 4.47
N ARG A 39 19.06 -20.63 5.54
CA ARG A 39 19.17 -21.99 6.11
C ARG A 39 17.89 -22.44 6.79
N GLU A 40 17.21 -21.51 7.45
CA GLU A 40 15.99 -21.75 8.22
C GLU A 40 14.80 -21.01 7.60
N GLU A 41 13.59 -21.50 7.83
CA GLU A 41 12.38 -20.83 7.46
C GLU A 41 12.09 -19.70 8.44
N ILE A 42 12.44 -18.48 8.06
CA ILE A 42 12.24 -17.28 8.89
C ILE A 42 10.98 -16.52 8.45
N CYS A 43 10.56 -16.67 7.17
CA CYS A 43 9.45 -15.91 6.60
C CYS A 43 8.84 -16.63 5.39
N SER A 44 7.49 -16.69 5.34
CA SER A 44 6.70 -17.11 4.17
C SER A 44 5.42 -16.29 4.03
N LYS A 45 5.34 -15.15 4.72
CA LYS A 45 4.13 -14.32 4.83
C LYS A 45 3.47 -13.97 3.50
N CYS A 46 4.24 -13.77 2.43
CA CYS A 46 3.70 -13.45 1.11
C CYS A 46 2.95 -14.62 0.47
N GLU A 47 3.42 -15.84 0.67
CA GLU A 47 2.76 -17.06 0.18
C GLU A 47 1.49 -17.33 1.00
N GLU A 48 1.56 -17.23 2.33
CA GLU A 48 0.42 -17.47 3.24
C GLU A 48 -0.79 -16.57 2.97
N VAL A 49 -0.57 -15.33 2.53
CA VAL A 49 -1.66 -14.37 2.28
C VAL A 49 -2.14 -14.35 0.84
N CYS A 50 -1.53 -15.15 -0.06
CA CYS A 50 -1.89 -15.15 -1.47
C CYS A 50 -3.19 -15.94 -1.71
N PRO A 51 -4.30 -15.29 -2.10
CA PRO A 51 -5.59 -15.98 -2.25
C PRO A 51 -5.68 -16.86 -3.49
N THR A 52 -4.74 -16.71 -4.44
CA THR A 52 -4.77 -17.37 -5.75
C THR A 52 -3.67 -18.40 -5.94
N VAL A 53 -2.88 -18.66 -4.90
CA VAL A 53 -1.71 -19.56 -4.97
C VAL A 53 -0.69 -19.12 -6.04
N ALA A 54 -0.69 -17.84 -6.41
CA ALA A 54 0.25 -17.29 -7.37
C ALA A 54 1.70 -17.22 -6.85
N ILE A 55 1.89 -17.47 -5.55
CA ILE A 55 3.20 -17.52 -4.90
C ILE A 55 3.39 -18.94 -4.38
N THR A 56 4.47 -19.58 -4.81
CA THR A 56 4.84 -20.91 -4.36
C THR A 56 6.23 -20.90 -3.73
N LYS A 57 6.43 -21.73 -2.72
CA LYS A 57 7.72 -21.90 -2.06
C LYS A 57 8.28 -23.31 -2.29
N ASP A 58 9.58 -23.39 -2.45
CA ASP A 58 10.32 -24.65 -2.42
C ASP A 58 11.20 -24.67 -1.15
N ASP A 59 10.81 -25.51 -0.20
CA ASP A 59 11.52 -25.63 1.08
C ASP A 59 12.87 -26.31 0.97
N LYS A 60 13.15 -27.04 -0.10
CA LYS A 60 14.45 -27.69 -0.34
C LYS A 60 15.49 -26.68 -0.82
N THR A 61 15.10 -25.88 -1.80
CA THR A 61 15.97 -24.86 -2.39
C THR A 61 15.84 -23.49 -1.70
N LYS A 62 14.86 -23.33 -0.80
CA LYS A 62 14.51 -22.05 -0.16
C LYS A 62 14.27 -20.93 -1.18
N THR A 63 13.50 -21.24 -2.22
CA THR A 63 13.16 -20.27 -3.27
C THR A 63 11.68 -19.97 -3.29
N LEU A 64 11.33 -18.76 -3.77
CA LEU A 64 9.96 -18.33 -4.05
C LEU A 64 9.81 -18.12 -5.55
N ALA A 65 8.69 -18.60 -6.10
CA ALA A 65 8.29 -18.32 -7.47
C ALA A 65 6.96 -17.54 -7.48
N PHE A 66 6.86 -16.58 -8.40
CA PHE A 66 5.69 -15.71 -8.57
C PHE A 66 5.09 -15.89 -9.95
N SER A 67 3.89 -16.46 -10.02
CA SER A 67 3.11 -16.57 -11.26
C SER A 67 2.37 -15.25 -11.50
N GLN A 68 2.75 -14.53 -12.55
CA GLN A 68 2.06 -13.29 -12.93
C GLN A 68 0.69 -13.56 -13.58
N ILE A 69 0.50 -14.76 -14.13
CA ILE A 69 -0.78 -15.15 -14.77
C ILE A 69 -1.85 -15.42 -13.72
N ASP A 70 -1.47 -16.09 -12.63
CA ASP A 70 -2.39 -16.41 -11.53
C ASP A 70 -2.57 -15.25 -10.55
N CYS A 71 -1.77 -14.19 -10.72
CA CYS A 71 -1.78 -13.03 -9.83
C CYS A 71 -2.95 -12.08 -10.15
N HIS A 72 -3.83 -11.83 -9.17
CA HIS A 72 -4.92 -10.85 -9.29
C HIS A 72 -4.51 -9.40 -9.03
N GLY A 73 -3.25 -9.13 -8.72
CA GLY A 73 -2.79 -7.77 -8.45
C GLY A 73 -3.30 -7.12 -7.16
N CYS A 74 -3.82 -7.90 -6.22
CA CYS A 74 -4.40 -7.36 -4.98
C CYS A 74 -3.38 -6.68 -4.04
N GLY A 75 -2.09 -7.04 -4.11
CA GLY A 75 -1.02 -6.42 -3.33
C GLY A 75 -0.86 -6.94 -1.90
N GLY A 76 -1.62 -7.94 -1.45
CA GLY A 76 -1.53 -8.46 -0.09
C GLY A 76 -0.14 -8.97 0.31
N CYS A 77 0.59 -9.58 -0.62
CA CYS A 77 1.96 -10.04 -0.41
C CYS A 77 2.95 -8.88 -0.17
N ILE A 78 2.65 -7.69 -0.67
CA ILE A 78 3.50 -6.49 -0.53
C ILE A 78 3.33 -5.89 0.86
N SER A 79 2.08 -5.72 1.32
CA SER A 79 1.82 -5.14 2.65
C SER A 79 2.43 -5.96 3.77
N VAL A 80 2.39 -7.30 3.67
CA VAL A 80 2.94 -8.19 4.71
C VAL A 80 4.44 -8.46 4.58
N CYS A 81 5.09 -8.07 3.47
CA CYS A 81 6.52 -8.29 3.28
C CYS A 81 7.34 -7.42 4.23
N PRO A 82 8.07 -8.02 5.20
CA PRO A 82 8.77 -7.23 6.19
C PRO A 82 10.04 -6.57 5.66
N SER A 83 10.64 -7.09 4.59
CA SER A 83 11.87 -6.56 4.02
C SER A 83 11.64 -5.61 2.84
N GLY A 84 10.43 -5.63 2.24
CA GLY A 84 10.15 -4.95 0.98
C GLY A 84 10.75 -5.66 -0.23
N ALA A 85 11.02 -6.98 -0.12
CA ALA A 85 11.46 -7.80 -1.25
C ALA A 85 10.39 -7.94 -2.35
N VAL A 86 9.14 -7.74 -1.98
CA VAL A 86 8.00 -7.75 -2.89
C VAL A 86 7.49 -6.33 -3.00
N ASP A 87 7.35 -5.83 -4.23
CA ASP A 87 6.87 -4.48 -4.51
C ASP A 87 5.78 -4.48 -5.59
N TYR A 88 4.97 -3.41 -5.64
CA TYR A 88 3.88 -3.27 -6.60
C TYR A 88 4.40 -2.72 -7.92
N ALA A 89 4.50 -3.56 -8.94
CA ALA A 89 5.15 -3.20 -10.20
C ALA A 89 4.47 -2.03 -10.95
N PRO A 90 3.13 -1.87 -10.96
CA PRO A 90 2.48 -0.73 -11.60
C PRO A 90 2.75 0.62 -10.92
N SER A 91 3.00 0.60 -9.61
CA SER A 91 3.27 1.79 -8.81
C SER A 91 4.22 1.40 -7.67
N ASN A 92 5.50 1.32 -7.99
CA ASN A 92 6.52 0.93 -7.03
C ASN A 92 6.77 2.01 -5.97
N LYS A 93 7.57 1.69 -4.95
CA LYS A 93 7.84 2.60 -3.83
C LYS A 93 8.43 3.95 -4.26
N GLU A 94 9.27 3.97 -5.31
CA GLU A 94 9.84 5.19 -5.85
C GLU A 94 8.76 6.06 -6.51
N SER A 95 7.90 5.46 -7.33
CA SER A 95 6.77 6.15 -7.96
C SER A 95 5.78 6.71 -6.93
N LEU A 96 5.50 5.94 -5.89
CA LEU A 96 4.64 6.39 -4.78
C LEU A 96 5.25 7.55 -4.02
N PHE A 97 6.57 7.55 -3.82
CA PHE A 97 7.27 8.67 -3.22
C PHE A 97 7.18 9.93 -4.08
N GLU A 98 7.46 9.81 -5.39
CA GLU A 98 7.33 10.94 -6.32
C GLU A 98 5.91 11.50 -6.36
N MET A 99 4.90 10.63 -6.42
CA MET A 99 3.50 11.03 -6.35
C MET A 99 3.17 11.74 -5.04
N SER A 100 3.71 11.28 -3.91
CA SER A 100 3.43 11.87 -2.60
C SER A 100 3.86 13.34 -2.49
N LYS A 101 4.82 13.81 -3.31
CA LYS A 101 5.26 15.20 -3.35
C LYS A 101 4.16 16.17 -3.78
N PHE A 102 3.20 15.72 -4.58
CA PHE A 102 2.06 16.54 -5.02
C PHE A 102 1.03 16.77 -3.91
N TYR A 103 1.10 16.02 -2.83
CA TYR A 103 0.14 16.10 -1.71
C TYR A 103 0.55 17.10 -0.62
N LYS A 104 1.62 17.83 -0.81
CA LYS A 104 2.06 18.84 0.17
C LYS A 104 0.96 19.87 0.43
N ASN A 105 0.62 20.05 1.70
CA ASN A 105 -0.44 20.97 2.16
C ASN A 105 -1.83 20.60 1.61
N THR A 106 -2.10 19.32 1.40
CA THR A 106 -3.43 18.80 1.08
C THR A 106 -3.79 17.65 2.04
N HIS A 107 -5.05 17.26 2.03
CA HIS A 107 -5.54 16.08 2.74
C HIS A 107 -5.65 14.90 1.75
N PRO A 108 -4.75 13.91 1.80
CA PRO A 108 -4.84 12.77 0.90
C PRO A 108 -6.07 11.93 1.19
N LEU A 109 -6.87 11.65 0.14
CA LEU A 109 -8.00 10.72 0.19
C LEU A 109 -7.65 9.48 -0.63
N ILE A 110 -7.23 8.41 0.04
CA ILE A 110 -6.94 7.12 -0.61
C ILE A 110 -8.25 6.43 -0.97
N ILE A 111 -8.40 6.07 -2.24
CA ILE A 111 -9.55 5.35 -2.78
C ILE A 111 -9.10 4.21 -3.69
N PRO A 112 -9.81 3.07 -3.73
CA PRO A 112 -9.61 2.07 -4.77
C PRO A 112 -9.92 2.63 -6.15
N GLN A 113 -9.07 2.39 -7.14
CA GLN A 113 -9.24 2.87 -8.52
C GLN A 113 -10.54 2.40 -9.17
N LYS A 114 -11.07 1.24 -8.74
CA LYS A 114 -12.38 0.74 -9.17
C LYS A 114 -13.55 1.61 -8.71
N MET A 115 -13.37 2.40 -7.66
CA MET A 115 -14.38 3.34 -7.18
C MET A 115 -14.35 4.61 -8.01
N ASN A 116 -15.49 4.97 -8.58
CA ASN A 116 -15.63 6.25 -9.26
C ASN A 116 -16.08 7.31 -8.25
N ILE A 117 -15.18 8.25 -7.96
CA ILE A 117 -15.45 9.33 -7.01
C ILE A 117 -16.69 10.16 -7.39
N SER A 118 -16.94 10.31 -8.71
CA SER A 118 -18.10 11.05 -9.20
C SER A 118 -19.44 10.38 -8.86
N THR A 119 -19.43 9.07 -8.58
CA THR A 119 -20.65 8.33 -8.20
C THR A 119 -20.91 8.34 -6.70
N LEU A 120 -19.97 8.83 -5.89
CA LEU A 120 -20.12 8.88 -4.44
C LEU A 120 -21.05 10.00 -3.98
N GLU A 121 -21.34 10.97 -4.86
CA GLU A 121 -22.19 12.14 -4.53
C GLU A 121 -21.77 12.82 -3.21
N VAL A 122 -20.46 12.91 -2.97
CA VAL A 122 -19.86 13.56 -1.82
C VAL A 122 -19.12 14.80 -2.28
N GLU A 123 -19.39 15.92 -1.63
CA GLU A 123 -18.67 17.16 -1.88
C GLU A 123 -17.29 17.12 -1.22
N LEU A 124 -16.25 17.19 -2.04
CA LEU A 124 -14.86 17.29 -1.56
C LEU A 124 -14.48 18.73 -1.32
N LYS A 125 -13.79 19.02 -0.23
CA LYS A 125 -13.15 20.31 -0.01
C LYS A 125 -11.99 20.51 -1.00
N GLU A 126 -11.66 21.75 -1.30
CA GLU A 126 -10.60 22.11 -2.27
C GLU A 126 -9.22 21.56 -1.89
N ASP A 127 -8.96 21.34 -0.62
CA ASP A 127 -7.71 20.81 -0.08
C ASP A 127 -7.68 19.28 0.07
N ILE A 128 -8.78 18.58 -0.28
CA ILE A 128 -8.81 17.12 -0.32
C ILE A 128 -8.44 16.62 -1.71
N LEU A 129 -7.30 15.91 -1.78
CA LEU A 129 -6.79 15.40 -3.05
C LEU A 129 -6.89 13.86 -3.11
N PRO A 130 -7.68 13.31 -4.07
CA PRO A 130 -7.80 11.87 -4.24
C PRO A 130 -6.48 11.20 -4.61
N PHE A 131 -6.20 10.04 -3.99
CA PHE A 131 -5.08 9.16 -4.26
C PHE A 131 -5.64 7.79 -4.66
N ALA A 132 -5.83 7.60 -5.96
CA ALA A 132 -6.39 6.36 -6.49
C ALA A 132 -5.35 5.23 -6.49
N ILE A 133 -5.70 4.09 -5.91
CA ILE A 133 -4.85 2.90 -5.85
C ILE A 133 -5.49 1.73 -6.60
N GLU A 134 -4.70 1.00 -7.36
CA GLU A 134 -5.17 -0.16 -8.12
C GLU A 134 -5.30 -1.41 -7.24
N GLY A 135 -4.31 -1.69 -6.41
CA GLY A 135 -4.31 -2.81 -5.47
C GLY A 135 -4.75 -2.37 -4.08
N GLU A 136 -5.86 -2.89 -3.58
CA GLU A 136 -6.43 -2.45 -2.32
C GLU A 136 -5.62 -2.85 -1.08
N LYS A 137 -4.70 -3.84 -1.25
CA LYS A 137 -4.00 -4.48 -0.14
C LYS A 137 -2.51 -4.20 -0.09
N PHE A 138 -1.95 -3.40 -1.02
CA PHE A 138 -0.50 -3.23 -1.08
C PHE A 138 0.05 -2.17 -0.12
N LEU A 139 -0.79 -1.26 0.36
CA LEU A 139 -0.38 -0.21 1.28
C LEU A 139 0.07 -0.79 2.62
N HIS A 140 1.18 -0.30 3.10
CA HIS A 140 1.81 -0.70 4.35
C HIS A 140 2.31 0.51 5.15
N GLU A 141 2.83 0.28 6.34
CA GLU A 141 3.25 1.31 7.29
C GLU A 141 4.20 2.37 6.70
N SER A 142 5.15 1.94 5.87
CA SER A 142 6.11 2.86 5.24
C SER A 142 5.45 3.76 4.19
N THR A 143 4.52 3.21 3.39
CA THR A 143 3.80 3.97 2.35
C THR A 143 2.85 4.99 2.99
N PHE A 144 2.05 4.55 3.96
CA PHE A 144 1.17 5.46 4.70
C PHE A 144 1.95 6.57 5.38
N LEU A 145 3.06 6.23 6.06
CA LEU A 145 3.88 7.22 6.76
C LEU A 145 4.55 8.20 5.79
N THR A 146 4.91 7.73 4.60
CA THR A 146 5.41 8.61 3.53
C THR A 146 4.35 9.63 3.15
N LEU A 147 3.13 9.19 2.85
CA LEU A 147 2.05 10.09 2.44
C LEU A 147 1.65 11.07 3.56
N LEU A 148 1.54 10.60 4.81
CA LEU A 148 1.28 11.41 6.00
C LEU A 148 2.29 12.55 6.15
N GLN A 149 3.58 12.21 6.09
CA GLN A 149 4.63 13.21 6.29
C GLN A 149 4.84 14.12 5.08
N MET A 150 4.62 13.62 3.87
CA MET A 150 4.73 14.43 2.66
C MET A 150 3.57 15.43 2.51
N SER A 151 2.39 15.07 2.99
CA SER A 151 1.24 15.99 3.03
C SER A 151 1.26 16.94 4.23
N GLY A 152 1.78 16.49 5.37
CA GLY A 152 1.69 17.20 6.65
C GLY A 152 0.29 17.09 7.27
N SER A 153 -0.49 16.11 6.87
CA SER A 153 -1.90 15.95 7.20
C SER A 153 -2.24 14.53 7.63
N GLN A 154 -3.37 14.38 8.29
CA GLN A 154 -4.07 13.09 8.36
C GLN A 154 -4.42 12.62 6.95
N VAL A 155 -4.50 11.30 6.78
CA VAL A 155 -4.92 10.64 5.53
C VAL A 155 -6.29 10.05 5.72
N ILE A 156 -7.21 10.27 4.79
CA ILE A 156 -8.48 9.55 4.73
C ILE A 156 -8.27 8.29 3.90
N PHE A 157 -8.66 7.14 4.41
CA PHE A 157 -8.66 5.89 3.66
C PHE A 157 -10.09 5.39 3.49
N TYR A 158 -10.63 5.55 2.30
CA TYR A 158 -11.97 5.13 1.94
C TYR A 158 -11.93 3.80 1.18
N SER A 159 -12.46 2.75 1.77
CA SER A 159 -12.55 1.43 1.14
C SER A 159 -13.61 0.58 1.85
N ASP A 160 -14.38 -0.19 1.09
CA ASP A 160 -15.33 -1.18 1.60
C ASP A 160 -14.64 -2.41 2.21
N PHE A 161 -13.33 -2.54 2.03
CA PHE A 161 -12.53 -3.65 2.54
C PHE A 161 -11.17 -3.20 3.04
N LEU A 162 -10.77 -3.72 4.20
CA LEU A 162 -9.42 -3.57 4.74
C LEU A 162 -8.76 -4.94 4.90
N SER A 163 -7.61 -5.12 4.25
CA SER A 163 -6.77 -6.31 4.46
C SER A 163 -6.18 -6.34 5.87
N LYS A 164 -5.76 -7.53 6.32
CA LYS A 164 -5.06 -7.66 7.61
C LYS A 164 -3.82 -6.77 7.67
N GLY A 165 -2.99 -6.78 6.63
CA GLY A 165 -1.77 -5.95 6.58
C GLY A 165 -2.06 -4.45 6.63
N SER A 166 -3.11 -3.99 5.94
CA SER A 166 -3.53 -2.58 6.00
C SER A 166 -4.07 -2.21 7.38
N LYS A 167 -4.88 -3.08 8.01
CA LYS A 167 -5.39 -2.88 9.38
C LYS A 167 -4.26 -2.76 10.39
N ASP A 168 -3.29 -3.66 10.34
CA ASP A 168 -2.13 -3.64 11.24
C ASP A 168 -1.30 -2.37 11.04
N SER A 169 -1.05 -1.98 9.80
CA SER A 169 -0.31 -0.75 9.47
C SER A 169 -1.03 0.51 9.97
N ILE A 170 -2.34 0.60 9.77
CA ILE A 170 -3.17 1.72 10.23
C ILE A 170 -3.15 1.79 11.77
N ARG A 171 -3.35 0.66 12.46
CA ARG A 171 -3.31 0.58 13.91
C ARG A 171 -1.98 1.08 14.46
N ILE A 172 -0.87 0.58 13.94
CA ILE A 172 0.48 0.98 14.38
C ILE A 172 0.69 2.49 14.21
N LEU A 173 0.33 3.04 13.06
CA LEU A 173 0.52 4.47 12.80
C LEU A 173 -0.41 5.34 13.64
N ASN A 174 -1.67 4.94 13.84
CA ASN A 174 -2.59 5.66 14.70
C ASN A 174 -2.10 5.65 16.15
N GLU A 175 -1.61 4.53 16.68
CA GLU A 175 -1.03 4.49 18.03
C GLU A 175 0.19 5.43 18.17
N ILE A 176 1.08 5.48 17.19
CA ILE A 176 2.23 6.38 17.18
C ILE A 176 1.79 7.84 17.16
N TYR A 177 0.86 8.19 16.26
CA TYR A 177 0.41 9.56 16.09
C TYR A 177 -0.45 10.04 17.27
N GLN A 178 -1.27 9.17 17.85
CA GLN A 178 -2.00 9.48 19.09
C GLN A 178 -1.05 9.84 20.24
N LYS A 179 0.02 9.06 20.40
CA LYS A 179 1.02 9.32 21.46
C LYS A 179 1.80 10.62 21.23
N LYS A 180 2.09 10.97 19.98
CA LYS A 180 2.91 12.14 19.64
C LYS A 180 2.09 13.41 19.47
N TYR A 181 0.94 13.32 18.79
CA TYR A 181 0.17 14.47 18.33
C TYR A 181 -1.26 14.53 18.88
N GLY A 182 -1.68 13.51 19.63
CA GLY A 182 -3.05 13.43 20.17
C GLY A 182 -4.13 13.24 19.10
N LYS A 183 -3.76 12.76 17.91
CA LYS A 183 -4.66 12.55 16.76
C LYS A 183 -4.34 11.26 16.05
N ASP A 184 -5.36 10.65 15.44
CA ASP A 184 -5.14 9.55 14.52
C ASP A 184 -4.38 10.01 13.26
N ALA A 185 -3.49 9.16 12.76
CA ALA A 185 -2.81 9.38 11.50
C ALA A 185 -3.74 9.19 10.31
N ILE A 186 -4.53 8.10 10.37
CA ILE A 186 -5.36 7.64 9.26
C ILE A 186 -6.79 7.51 9.75
N ILE A 187 -7.70 8.22 9.07
CA ILE A 187 -9.14 8.14 9.29
C ILE A 187 -9.70 7.15 8.28
N VAL A 188 -10.22 6.02 8.76
CA VAL A 188 -10.84 5.01 7.90
C VAL A 188 -12.31 5.34 7.73
N ALA A 189 -12.79 5.28 6.50
CA ALA A 189 -14.21 5.39 6.14
C ALA A 189 -14.60 4.18 5.28
N MET A 190 -15.62 3.44 5.66
CA MET A 190 -16.07 2.23 4.98
C MET A 190 -17.41 2.41 4.24
N ASN A 191 -18.05 3.55 4.44
CA ASN A 191 -19.31 3.93 3.80
C ASN A 191 -19.35 5.45 3.58
N LYS A 192 -20.40 5.93 2.90
CA LYS A 192 -20.57 7.34 2.51
C LYS A 192 -20.64 8.25 3.74
N GLU A 193 -21.40 7.87 4.76
CA GLU A 193 -21.62 8.66 5.96
C GLU A 193 -20.30 8.86 6.74
N GLU A 194 -19.50 7.80 6.85
CA GLU A 194 -18.17 7.86 7.46
C GLU A 194 -17.21 8.71 6.63
N LEU A 195 -17.29 8.65 5.28
CA LEU A 195 -16.49 9.48 4.41
C LEU A 195 -16.84 10.97 4.57
N GLU A 196 -18.12 11.32 4.57
CA GLU A 196 -18.56 12.71 4.81
C GLU A 196 -18.12 13.24 6.18
N LYS A 197 -18.13 12.38 7.20
CA LYS A 197 -17.60 12.71 8.51
C LYS A 197 -16.08 12.91 8.46
N ALA A 198 -15.34 11.99 7.85
CA ALA A 198 -13.89 12.09 7.71
C ALA A 198 -13.45 13.37 6.97
N ILE A 199 -14.17 13.75 5.90
CA ILE A 199 -13.95 14.99 5.15
C ILE A 199 -14.11 16.24 6.03
N LYS A 200 -15.04 16.21 6.98
CA LYS A 200 -15.27 17.35 7.91
C LYS A 200 -14.19 17.42 9.00
N GLU A 201 -13.74 16.26 9.50
CA GLU A 201 -12.86 16.13 10.66
C GLU A 201 -11.37 16.11 10.31
N VAL A 202 -11.00 15.77 9.08
CA VAL A 202 -9.58 15.72 8.65
C VAL A 202 -8.89 17.05 8.89
N SER A 203 -7.66 16.99 9.37
CA SER A 203 -6.89 18.16 9.73
C SER A 203 -5.40 18.00 9.47
N PHE A 204 -4.71 19.11 9.30
CA PHE A 204 -3.25 19.14 9.28
C PHE A 204 -2.67 18.77 10.65
N ILE A 205 -1.48 18.20 10.63
CA ILE A 205 -0.75 17.80 11.83
C ILE A 205 0.49 18.68 11.91
N GLU A 206 0.51 19.55 12.88
CA GLU A 206 1.60 20.49 13.08
C GLU A 206 2.95 19.78 13.26
N ASN A 207 3.99 20.27 12.58
CA ASN A 207 5.35 19.70 12.60
C ASN A 207 5.48 18.24 12.08
N SER A 208 4.46 17.70 11.40
CA SER A 208 4.53 16.36 10.83
C SER A 208 5.17 16.32 9.44
N TYR A 209 5.20 17.44 8.70
CA TYR A 209 5.81 17.47 7.37
C TYR A 209 7.28 17.08 7.41
N PHE A 210 7.65 16.10 6.57
CA PHE A 210 9.02 15.65 6.44
C PHE A 210 9.28 15.07 5.05
N ASN A 211 10.12 15.76 4.30
CA ASN A 211 10.63 15.33 3.01
C ASN A 211 12.13 15.03 3.13
N PHE A 212 12.55 13.84 2.72
CA PHE A 212 13.96 13.48 2.58
C PHE A 212 14.12 12.55 1.37
N ASN A 213 15.31 12.52 0.79
CA ASN A 213 15.61 11.61 -0.30
C ASN A 213 15.63 10.17 0.22
N GLN A 214 14.75 9.31 -0.33
CA GLN A 214 14.66 7.90 0.05
C GLN A 214 15.09 6.95 -1.08
N ASP A 215 15.77 7.47 -2.11
CA ASP A 215 16.26 6.67 -3.23
C ASP A 215 17.20 5.56 -2.75
N GLY A 216 16.99 4.35 -3.25
CA GLY A 216 17.78 3.18 -2.89
C GLY A 216 17.54 2.62 -1.48
N LEU A 217 16.77 3.30 -0.63
CA LEU A 217 16.45 2.79 0.71
C LEU A 217 15.43 1.65 0.65
N LYS A 218 15.61 0.68 1.55
CA LYS A 218 14.66 -0.42 1.73
C LYS A 218 13.46 0.03 2.56
N LYS A 219 12.34 -0.71 2.46
CA LYS A 219 11.11 -0.45 3.21
C LYS A 219 11.36 -0.11 4.69
N ARG A 220 12.16 -0.93 5.39
CA ARG A 220 12.45 -0.72 6.81
C ARG A 220 13.29 0.52 7.09
N GLU A 221 14.22 0.84 6.19
CA GLU A 221 15.07 2.03 6.32
C GLU A 221 14.24 3.29 6.15
N VAL A 222 13.39 3.34 5.13
CA VAL A 222 12.43 4.45 4.93
C VAL A 222 11.56 4.62 6.16
N PHE A 223 10.95 3.54 6.65
CA PHE A 223 10.09 3.58 7.84
C PHE A 223 10.86 4.07 9.07
N SER A 224 12.07 3.55 9.30
CA SER A 224 12.91 3.92 10.43
C SER A 224 13.27 5.41 10.42
N HIS A 225 13.73 5.95 9.28
CA HIS A 225 14.06 7.37 9.15
C HIS A 225 12.84 8.27 9.39
N ARG A 226 11.69 7.90 8.85
CA ARG A 226 10.46 8.65 9.03
C ARG A 226 9.95 8.58 10.47
N LEU A 227 10.04 7.41 11.09
CA LEU A 227 9.68 7.22 12.49
C LEU A 227 10.60 8.01 13.42
N GLN A 228 11.91 8.01 13.16
CA GLN A 228 12.87 8.78 13.95
C GLN A 228 12.55 10.28 13.93
N LYS A 229 12.06 10.82 12.80
CA LYS A 229 11.59 12.21 12.74
C LYS A 229 10.41 12.48 13.67
N ILE A 230 9.49 11.53 13.81
CA ILE A 230 8.32 11.68 14.71
C ILE A 230 8.77 11.60 16.18
N VAL A 231 9.52 10.56 16.49
CA VAL A 231 9.94 10.27 17.87
C VAL A 231 10.90 11.36 18.38
N GLY A 232 11.88 11.75 17.56
CA GLY A 232 12.94 12.67 17.97
C GLY A 232 13.68 12.10 19.19
N ASN A 233 13.69 12.87 20.26
CA ASN A 233 14.27 12.47 21.56
C ASN A 233 13.21 12.00 22.57
N ASP A 234 11.95 11.90 22.18
CA ASP A 234 10.85 11.56 23.08
C ASP A 234 10.79 10.04 23.29
N ASN A 235 10.45 9.62 24.49
CA ASN A 235 10.12 8.23 24.76
C ASN A 235 8.60 8.03 24.60
N LEU A 236 8.18 7.56 23.42
CA LEU A 236 6.77 7.29 23.12
C LEU A 236 6.29 5.93 23.67
N GLY A 237 7.14 5.19 24.38
CA GLY A 237 6.83 3.86 24.87
C GLY A 237 6.88 2.78 23.76
N VAL A 238 6.23 1.65 24.00
CA VAL A 238 6.20 0.49 23.10
C VAL A 238 4.88 0.46 22.32
N VAL A 239 4.98 0.23 21.01
CA VAL A 239 3.84 -0.14 20.15
C VAL A 239 3.96 -1.62 19.85
N GLN A 240 2.91 -2.40 20.13
CA GLN A 240 2.88 -3.82 19.79
C GLN A 240 2.66 -4.02 18.30
N THR A 241 3.53 -4.80 17.66
CA THR A 241 3.49 -5.13 16.22
C THR A 241 3.08 -6.56 16.00
#